data_96e63e0938adfe4220e3375c03d24748
#
_entry.id   96e63e0938adfe4220e3375c03d24748
#
_cell.length_a   1.000
_cell.length_b   1.000
_cell.length_c   1.000
_cell.angle_alpha   90.00
_cell.angle_beta   90.00
_cell.angle_gamma   90.00
#
_symmetry.space_group_name_H-M   'P 1'
#
loop_
_entity.id
_entity.type
_entity.pdbx_description
1 polymer ?
#
loop_
_entity_poly.entity_id
_entity_poly.type
_entity_poly.pdbx_seq_one_letter_code
_entity_poly.pdbx_strand_id
1 'polypeptide(L)'
;LTADAPDGMPVEIFDVLGGGEGVLTDHFTDPRKYYEKLDEQVELLMKKREGVFTNAGLKDVVLAPALAGILAHEAVGHTVEADLVLGGSVAAHNLGKRVATDLITMVDYAHTLPDGSRAPLPVYVDDEGTPASDEVLIKDGILVGYMNSRETAQHFGMEPHGNARGYAYSDEPLIRMRNTAILPGKDKLEDMIAAIDDGYYFTQTNNGQADTTGEFMFGIMMGYEIKNGKLGRAIRDTTISGVAFQLLQTVDMLSDDMVWSCSGTCGKKQ
;
A
#
# COMPACT_ATOMS: atom_id res chain seq x y z
N LEU A 1 14.32 -12.10 -11.21
CA LEU A 1 15.76 -12.09 -11.51
C LEU A 1 16.55 -12.35 -10.24
N THR A 2 17.59 -13.17 -10.31
CA THR A 2 18.48 -13.51 -9.19
C THR A 2 19.94 -13.36 -9.57
N ALA A 3 20.80 -13.07 -8.60
CA ALA A 3 22.25 -13.04 -8.76
C ALA A 3 22.93 -13.40 -7.42
N ASP A 4 24.18 -13.84 -7.49
CA ASP A 4 24.99 -14.05 -6.29
C ASP A 4 25.71 -12.76 -5.91
N ALA A 5 25.57 -12.34 -4.65
CA ALA A 5 26.32 -11.23 -4.09
C ALA A 5 27.80 -11.61 -3.89
N PRO A 6 28.72 -10.65 -3.67
CA PRO A 6 30.15 -10.93 -3.48
C PRO A 6 30.47 -11.88 -2.31
N ASP A 7 29.58 -11.97 -1.32
CA ASP A 7 29.67 -12.88 -0.19
C ASP A 7 29.07 -14.27 -0.44
N GLY A 8 28.58 -14.52 -1.67
CA GLY A 8 27.96 -15.78 -2.09
C GLY A 8 26.48 -15.93 -1.69
N MET A 9 25.87 -14.94 -1.04
CA MET A 9 24.44 -14.95 -0.73
C MET A 9 23.63 -14.60 -1.98
N PRO A 10 22.52 -15.31 -2.26
CA PRO A 10 21.64 -14.93 -3.36
C PRO A 10 20.91 -13.63 -3.06
N VAL A 11 20.76 -12.79 -4.06
CA VAL A 11 19.89 -11.60 -4.06
C VAL A 11 18.92 -11.71 -5.22
N GLU A 12 17.70 -11.22 -5.01
CA GLU A 12 16.67 -11.25 -6.05
C GLU A 12 15.95 -9.92 -6.18
N ILE A 13 15.36 -9.71 -7.35
CA ILE A 13 14.37 -8.68 -7.63
C ILE A 13 13.20 -9.33 -8.34
N PHE A 14 12.02 -8.95 -7.92
CA PHE A 14 10.76 -9.40 -8.48
C PHE A 14 9.94 -8.19 -8.96
N ASP A 15 9.32 -8.33 -10.12
CA ASP A 15 8.34 -7.36 -10.63
C ASP A 15 7.30 -8.07 -11.48
N VAL A 16 6.16 -7.41 -11.70
CA VAL A 16 5.04 -7.92 -12.49
C VAL A 16 4.93 -7.13 -13.79
N LEU A 17 4.80 -7.86 -14.90
CA LEU A 17 4.56 -7.29 -16.22
C LEU A 17 3.12 -7.57 -16.65
N GLY A 18 2.49 -6.59 -17.30
CA GLY A 18 1.14 -6.69 -17.81
C GLY A 18 0.26 -5.54 -17.38
N GLY A 19 -1.04 -5.81 -17.27
CA GLY A 19 -2.03 -4.83 -16.83
C GLY A 19 -3.33 -5.52 -16.42
N GLY A 20 -4.19 -4.81 -15.71
CA GLY A 20 -5.51 -5.28 -15.25
C GLY A 20 -6.63 -5.12 -16.27
N GLU A 21 -6.39 -4.48 -17.42
CA GLU A 21 -7.39 -4.19 -18.44
C GLU A 21 -7.02 -4.79 -19.80
N GLY A 22 -8.01 -5.00 -20.66
CA GLY A 22 -7.83 -5.55 -22.01
C GLY A 22 -7.71 -7.07 -22.03
N VAL A 23 -7.14 -7.59 -23.12
CA VAL A 23 -6.88 -9.01 -23.32
C VAL A 23 -5.39 -9.29 -23.38
N LEU A 24 -4.99 -10.57 -23.25
CA LEU A 24 -3.60 -10.99 -23.26
C LEU A 24 -2.78 -10.38 -24.41
N THR A 25 -3.37 -10.31 -25.61
CA THR A 25 -2.70 -9.76 -26.79
C THR A 25 -2.43 -8.26 -26.71
N ASP A 26 -3.16 -7.50 -25.93
CA ASP A 26 -2.90 -6.06 -25.74
C ASP A 26 -1.60 -5.83 -24.96
N HIS A 27 -1.26 -6.79 -24.12
CA HIS A 27 -0.05 -6.73 -23.27
C HIS A 27 1.15 -7.45 -23.88
N PHE A 28 0.97 -8.62 -24.50
CA PHE A 28 2.08 -9.53 -24.81
C PHE A 28 2.30 -9.82 -26.32
N THR A 29 1.71 -9.04 -27.22
CA THR A 29 1.97 -9.16 -28.68
C THR A 29 3.39 -8.74 -29.08
N ASP A 30 3.95 -7.72 -28.44
CA ASP A 30 5.29 -7.25 -28.69
C ASP A 30 6.11 -7.21 -27.39
N PRO A 31 6.98 -8.23 -27.16
CA PRO A 31 7.77 -8.28 -25.94
C PRO A 31 8.78 -7.11 -25.82
N ARG A 32 9.13 -6.46 -26.91
CA ARG A 32 10.12 -5.35 -26.93
C ARG A 32 9.69 -4.17 -26.08
N LYS A 33 8.38 -3.96 -25.90
CA LYS A 33 7.85 -2.90 -25.00
C LYS A 33 8.24 -3.07 -23.53
N TYR A 34 8.72 -4.26 -23.16
CA TYR A 34 9.17 -4.55 -21.80
C TYR A 34 10.70 -4.53 -21.64
N TYR A 35 11.47 -4.35 -22.73
CA TYR A 35 12.93 -4.43 -22.67
C TYR A 35 13.53 -3.36 -21.77
N GLU A 36 13.07 -2.12 -21.87
CA GLU A 36 13.50 -1.02 -21.00
C GLU A 36 13.25 -1.36 -19.52
N LYS A 37 12.05 -1.83 -19.18
CA LYS A 37 11.71 -2.26 -17.83
C LYS A 37 12.58 -3.43 -17.35
N LEU A 38 12.90 -4.38 -18.23
CA LEU A 38 13.78 -5.50 -17.90
C LEU A 38 15.22 -5.04 -17.66
N ASP A 39 15.71 -4.10 -18.47
CA ASP A 39 17.04 -3.51 -18.29
C ASP A 39 17.12 -2.75 -16.95
N GLU A 40 16.09 -1.97 -16.60
CA GLU A 40 15.99 -1.33 -15.29
C GLU A 40 16.04 -2.35 -14.14
N GLN A 41 15.32 -3.48 -14.26
CA GLN A 41 15.35 -4.54 -13.25
C GLN A 41 16.74 -5.18 -13.13
N VAL A 42 17.47 -5.35 -14.24
CA VAL A 42 18.86 -5.85 -14.19
C VAL A 42 19.76 -4.84 -13.47
N GLU A 43 19.63 -3.54 -13.77
CA GLU A 43 20.41 -2.51 -13.08
C GLU A 43 20.12 -2.47 -11.58
N LEU A 44 18.85 -2.58 -11.18
CA LEU A 44 18.45 -2.63 -9.77
C LEU A 44 19.04 -3.87 -9.07
N LEU A 45 18.98 -5.03 -9.73
CA LEU A 45 19.58 -6.27 -9.20
C LEU A 45 21.09 -6.11 -9.00
N MET A 46 21.78 -5.50 -9.96
CA MET A 46 23.23 -5.29 -9.86
C MET A 46 23.59 -4.27 -8.75
N LYS A 47 22.79 -3.23 -8.54
CA LYS A 47 22.94 -2.32 -7.40
C LYS A 47 22.71 -3.05 -6.07
N LYS A 48 21.64 -3.86 -5.98
CA LYS A 48 21.33 -4.67 -4.80
C LYS A 48 22.42 -5.70 -4.50
N ARG A 49 23.00 -6.31 -5.52
CA ARG A 49 24.09 -7.27 -5.41
C ARG A 49 25.29 -6.71 -4.63
N GLU A 50 25.61 -5.43 -4.87
CA GLU A 50 26.66 -4.69 -4.16
C GLU A 50 26.14 -3.96 -2.91
N GLY A 51 24.87 -4.19 -2.57
CA GLY A 51 24.14 -3.53 -1.50
C GLY A 51 24.62 -3.93 -0.11
N VAL A 52 24.20 -3.14 0.88
CA VAL A 52 24.53 -3.33 2.28
C VAL A 52 23.32 -3.78 3.08
N PHE A 53 23.57 -4.39 4.23
CA PHE A 53 22.51 -4.68 5.20
C PHE A 53 22.13 -3.41 5.97
N THR A 54 20.85 -3.30 6.28
CA THR A 54 20.35 -2.21 7.11
C THR A 54 20.73 -2.41 8.58
N ASN A 55 20.86 -1.30 9.30
CA ASN A 55 21.03 -1.35 10.75
C ASN A 55 19.66 -1.46 11.42
N ALA A 56 19.52 -2.41 12.35
CA ALA A 56 18.32 -2.55 13.15
C ALA A 56 18.07 -1.34 14.06
N GLY A 57 16.81 -1.10 14.39
CA GLY A 57 16.36 -0.05 15.32
C GLY A 57 15.38 0.92 14.68
N LEU A 58 14.99 1.93 15.44
CA LEU A 58 14.13 3.01 14.95
C LEU A 58 14.90 3.86 13.95
N LYS A 59 14.29 4.13 12.80
CA LYS A 59 14.90 4.86 11.69
C LYS A 59 13.88 5.75 11.00
N ASP A 60 14.36 6.89 10.52
CA ASP A 60 13.59 7.71 9.59
C ASP A 60 13.59 7.05 8.21
N VAL A 61 12.41 7.00 7.60
CA VAL A 61 12.25 6.31 6.32
C VAL A 61 11.37 7.11 5.36
N VAL A 62 11.74 7.10 4.09
CA VAL A 62 10.86 7.48 2.99
C VAL A 62 10.32 6.19 2.37
N LEU A 63 9.00 6.10 2.24
CA LEU A 63 8.33 5.00 1.55
C LEU A 63 7.93 5.45 0.14
N ALA A 64 8.39 4.76 -0.87
CA ALA A 64 7.89 4.99 -2.24
C ALA A 64 6.39 4.71 -2.35
N PRO A 65 5.68 5.25 -3.35
CA PRO A 65 4.24 5.12 -3.47
C PRO A 65 3.70 3.69 -3.37
N ALA A 66 4.41 2.72 -3.96
CA ALA A 66 4.01 1.30 -3.87
C ALA A 66 4.02 0.77 -2.44
N LEU A 67 5.02 1.15 -1.61
CA LEU A 67 5.07 0.76 -0.21
C LEU A 67 4.04 1.52 0.64
N ALA A 68 3.83 2.80 0.37
CA ALA A 68 2.77 3.57 1.02
C ALA A 68 1.39 2.96 0.73
N GLY A 69 1.17 2.45 -0.50
CA GLY A 69 -0.04 1.71 -0.88
C GLY A 69 -0.21 0.40 -0.10
N ILE A 70 0.86 -0.39 0.08
CA ILE A 70 0.82 -1.59 0.92
C ILE A 70 0.55 -1.25 2.38
N LEU A 71 1.15 -0.18 2.92
CA LEU A 71 0.84 0.32 4.26
C LEU A 71 -0.63 0.69 4.39
N ALA A 72 -1.17 1.44 3.41
CA ALA A 72 -2.58 1.81 3.38
C ALA A 72 -3.51 0.59 3.33
N HIS A 73 -3.15 -0.44 2.56
CA HIS A 73 -3.94 -1.67 2.42
C HIS A 73 -3.84 -2.55 3.67
N GLU A 74 -2.64 -3.04 3.98
CA GLU A 74 -2.45 -4.07 5.01
C GLU A 74 -2.60 -3.52 6.42
N ALA A 75 -1.91 -2.43 6.72
CA ALA A 75 -1.82 -1.94 8.08
C ALA A 75 -3.04 -1.11 8.53
N VAL A 76 -3.69 -0.41 7.60
CA VAL A 76 -4.84 0.46 7.91
C VAL A 76 -6.12 -0.10 7.33
N GLY A 77 -6.14 -0.42 6.03
CA GLY A 77 -7.34 -0.82 5.30
C GLY A 77 -8.06 -1.99 5.96
N HIS A 78 -7.36 -3.07 6.25
CA HIS A 78 -7.96 -4.22 6.93
C HIS A 78 -8.48 -3.89 8.33
N THR A 79 -7.82 -3.02 9.09
CA THR A 79 -8.28 -2.68 10.45
C THR A 79 -9.58 -1.89 10.46
N VAL A 80 -9.94 -1.22 9.34
CA VAL A 80 -11.17 -0.43 9.18
C VAL A 80 -12.26 -1.13 8.33
N GLU A 81 -12.08 -2.41 8.00
CA GLU A 81 -13.17 -3.25 7.51
C GLU A 81 -14.11 -3.57 8.66
N ALA A 82 -15.38 -3.25 8.54
CA ALA A 82 -16.33 -3.23 9.65
C ALA A 82 -16.57 -4.59 10.30
N ASP A 83 -16.41 -5.69 9.58
CA ASP A 83 -16.45 -7.04 10.17
C ASP A 83 -15.24 -7.31 11.09
N LEU A 84 -14.06 -6.82 10.74
CA LEU A 84 -12.89 -6.87 11.61
C LEU A 84 -13.01 -5.89 12.79
N VAL A 85 -13.67 -4.74 12.58
CA VAL A 85 -14.00 -3.79 13.66
C VAL A 85 -14.94 -4.46 14.68
N LEU A 86 -15.96 -5.17 14.23
CA LEU A 86 -16.83 -5.99 15.12
C LEU A 86 -16.04 -7.09 15.84
N GLY A 87 -15.03 -7.65 15.20
CA GLY A 87 -14.08 -8.61 15.78
C GLY A 87 -13.08 -8.00 16.77
N GLY A 88 -13.13 -6.68 17.00
CA GLY A 88 -12.27 -5.99 17.96
C GLY A 88 -10.95 -5.48 17.40
N SER A 89 -10.88 -5.13 16.11
CA SER A 89 -9.69 -4.49 15.53
C SER A 89 -9.34 -3.20 16.27
N VAL A 90 -8.10 -2.75 16.10
CA VAL A 90 -7.62 -1.49 16.71
C VAL A 90 -8.49 -0.29 16.34
N ALA A 91 -9.19 -0.32 15.21
CA ALA A 91 -10.10 0.74 14.78
C ALA A 91 -11.40 0.82 15.59
N ALA A 92 -11.84 -0.28 16.27
CA ALA A 92 -13.11 -0.36 16.98
C ALA A 92 -13.32 0.76 18.02
N HIS A 93 -12.25 1.25 18.63
CA HIS A 93 -12.31 2.29 19.65
C HIS A 93 -11.77 3.65 19.18
N ASN A 94 -11.51 3.80 17.88
CA ASN A 94 -10.84 4.98 17.35
C ASN A 94 -11.68 5.81 16.38
N LEU A 95 -12.94 5.44 16.12
CA LEU A 95 -13.85 6.27 15.31
C LEU A 95 -14.03 7.65 15.96
N GLY A 96 -13.89 8.70 15.16
CA GLY A 96 -13.92 10.10 15.59
C GLY A 96 -12.65 10.56 16.31
N LYS A 97 -11.62 9.72 16.45
CA LYS A 97 -10.35 10.08 17.10
C LYS A 97 -9.23 10.27 16.10
N ARG A 98 -8.19 10.97 16.52
CA ARG A 98 -6.97 11.16 15.75
C ARG A 98 -6.15 9.86 15.74
N VAL A 99 -5.91 9.34 14.55
CA VAL A 99 -5.12 8.11 14.29
C VAL A 99 -3.88 8.37 13.43
N ALA A 100 -3.78 9.58 12.87
CA ALA A 100 -2.67 10.00 12.01
C ALA A 100 -2.37 11.49 12.21
N THR A 101 -1.30 12.00 11.58
CA THR A 101 -1.10 13.45 11.45
C THR A 101 -2.18 14.05 10.54
N ASP A 102 -2.36 15.36 10.60
CA ASP A 102 -3.33 16.11 9.77
C ASP A 102 -3.00 16.08 8.26
N LEU A 103 -1.80 15.65 7.90
CA LEU A 103 -1.42 15.42 6.51
C LEU A 103 -2.18 14.23 5.88
N ILE A 104 -2.61 13.25 6.69
CA ILE A 104 -3.14 11.99 6.19
C ILE A 104 -4.65 12.08 5.97
N THR A 105 -5.04 11.97 4.72
CA THR A 105 -6.40 11.63 4.30
C THR A 105 -6.35 10.34 3.50
N MET A 106 -7.20 9.37 3.84
CA MET A 106 -7.25 8.05 3.22
C MET A 106 -8.66 7.76 2.70
N VAL A 107 -8.75 7.34 1.45
CA VAL A 107 -10.02 7.09 0.75
C VAL A 107 -9.98 5.73 0.08
N ASP A 108 -11.11 5.04 0.08
CA ASP A 108 -11.35 3.84 -0.73
C ASP A 108 -12.27 4.21 -1.90
N TYR A 109 -11.70 4.43 -3.10
CA TYR A 109 -12.45 4.86 -4.30
C TYR A 109 -13.24 3.71 -4.91
N ALA A 110 -14.44 4.01 -5.40
CA ALA A 110 -15.32 3.03 -6.01
C ALA A 110 -14.94 2.69 -7.46
N HIS A 111 -15.11 3.63 -8.39
CA HIS A 111 -14.96 3.37 -9.82
C HIS A 111 -14.32 4.52 -10.60
N THR A 112 -14.30 5.72 -10.07
CA THR A 112 -13.77 6.92 -10.72
C THR A 112 -12.81 7.63 -9.77
N LEU A 113 -11.64 8.00 -10.27
CA LEU A 113 -10.63 8.72 -9.51
C LEU A 113 -10.90 10.24 -9.53
N PRO A 114 -10.28 11.04 -8.65
CA PRO A 114 -10.50 12.49 -8.59
C PRO A 114 -10.24 13.25 -9.89
N ASP A 115 -9.36 12.75 -10.75
CA ASP A 115 -9.08 13.31 -12.06
C ASP A 115 -10.10 12.94 -13.15
N GLY A 116 -11.13 12.17 -12.79
CA GLY A 116 -12.16 11.66 -13.69
C GLY A 116 -11.78 10.39 -14.45
N SER A 117 -10.58 9.86 -14.27
CA SER A 117 -10.19 8.59 -14.85
C SER A 117 -10.87 7.41 -14.16
N ARG A 118 -10.89 6.27 -14.84
CA ARG A 118 -11.40 5.01 -14.29
C ARG A 118 -10.42 4.48 -13.24
N ALA A 119 -10.95 4.06 -12.09
CA ALA A 119 -10.14 3.44 -11.05
C ALA A 119 -9.58 2.07 -11.52
N PRO A 120 -8.42 1.65 -11.05
CA PRO A 120 -7.80 0.36 -11.42
C PRO A 120 -8.70 -0.85 -11.18
N LEU A 121 -9.43 -0.88 -10.06
CA LEU A 121 -10.44 -1.89 -9.74
C LEU A 121 -11.82 -1.21 -9.62
N PRO A 122 -12.52 -0.91 -10.72
CA PRO A 122 -13.79 -0.20 -10.66
C PRO A 122 -14.91 -1.11 -10.19
N VAL A 123 -15.57 -0.72 -9.13
CA VAL A 123 -16.77 -1.37 -8.59
C VAL A 123 -17.94 -0.42 -8.72
N TYR A 124 -18.97 -0.80 -9.45
CA TYR A 124 -20.17 0.02 -9.64
C TYR A 124 -21.32 -0.41 -8.74
N VAL A 125 -21.41 -1.71 -8.47
CA VAL A 125 -22.38 -2.33 -7.57
C VAL A 125 -21.67 -3.51 -6.92
N ASP A 126 -21.84 -3.71 -5.64
CA ASP A 126 -21.29 -4.87 -4.93
C ASP A 126 -22.21 -6.10 -5.03
N ASP A 127 -21.77 -7.21 -4.42
CA ASP A 127 -22.51 -8.49 -4.50
C ASP A 127 -23.74 -8.52 -3.58
N GLU A 128 -23.95 -7.53 -2.73
CA GLU A 128 -25.20 -7.29 -2.00
C GLU A 128 -26.18 -6.37 -2.76
N GLY A 129 -25.82 -5.91 -3.96
CA GLY A 129 -26.60 -4.99 -4.77
C GLY A 129 -26.51 -3.52 -4.32
N THR A 130 -25.53 -3.18 -3.50
CA THR A 130 -25.29 -1.79 -3.06
C THR A 130 -24.59 -1.00 -4.17
N PRO A 131 -25.15 0.13 -4.66
CA PRO A 131 -24.42 1.02 -5.54
C PRO A 131 -23.14 1.52 -4.88
N ALA A 132 -22.02 1.41 -5.60
CA ALA A 132 -20.74 1.78 -5.03
C ALA A 132 -20.49 3.29 -5.10
N SER A 133 -19.97 3.85 -4.02
CA SER A 133 -19.51 5.23 -3.90
C SER A 133 -18.20 5.28 -3.10
N ASP A 134 -17.49 6.39 -3.18
CA ASP A 134 -16.22 6.56 -2.47
C ASP A 134 -16.45 6.61 -0.96
N GLU A 135 -15.54 5.99 -0.20
CA GLU A 135 -15.57 6.00 1.27
C GLU A 135 -14.32 6.72 1.81
N VAL A 136 -14.53 7.77 2.60
CA VAL A 136 -13.46 8.44 3.32
C VAL A 136 -13.24 7.73 4.66
N LEU A 137 -12.10 7.09 4.80
CA LEU A 137 -11.74 6.32 5.99
C LEU A 137 -11.06 7.21 7.05
N ILE A 138 -10.05 7.95 6.64
CA ILE A 138 -9.35 8.93 7.49
C ILE A 138 -9.43 10.29 6.81
N LYS A 139 -9.79 11.33 7.54
CA LYS A 139 -9.82 12.71 7.07
C LYS A 139 -8.99 13.59 7.97
N ASP A 140 -7.97 14.24 7.43
CA ASP A 140 -7.08 15.14 8.17
C ASP A 140 -6.61 14.52 9.50
N GLY A 141 -6.21 13.22 9.44
CA GLY A 141 -5.75 12.42 10.55
C GLY A 141 -6.82 11.87 11.50
N ILE A 142 -8.08 12.13 11.27
CA ILE A 142 -9.21 11.62 12.07
C ILE A 142 -9.85 10.41 11.37
N LEU A 143 -10.02 9.31 12.08
CA LEU A 143 -10.78 8.15 11.59
C LEU A 143 -12.27 8.51 11.53
N VAL A 144 -12.86 8.56 10.33
CA VAL A 144 -14.23 9.04 10.13
C VAL A 144 -15.17 7.99 9.56
N GLY A 145 -14.66 6.88 9.00
CA GLY A 145 -15.48 5.86 8.35
C GLY A 145 -14.91 4.45 8.48
N TYR A 146 -15.75 3.48 8.20
CA TYR A 146 -15.42 2.07 8.05
C TYR A 146 -15.98 1.57 6.72
N MET A 147 -15.26 0.69 6.04
CA MET A 147 -15.82 -0.03 4.90
C MET A 147 -16.89 -1.01 5.39
N ASN A 148 -18.09 -0.94 4.83
CA ASN A 148 -19.27 -1.62 5.36
C ASN A 148 -19.92 -2.57 4.33
N SER A 149 -20.46 -3.69 4.82
CA SER A 149 -21.60 -4.39 4.22
C SER A 149 -22.91 -3.74 4.65
N ARG A 150 -24.04 -4.17 4.11
CA ARG A 150 -25.37 -3.68 4.53
C ARG A 150 -25.64 -3.98 6.01
N GLU A 151 -25.22 -5.15 6.48
CA GLU A 151 -25.38 -5.58 7.88
C GLU A 151 -24.56 -4.71 8.83
N THR A 152 -23.27 -4.54 8.55
CA THR A 152 -22.40 -3.74 9.42
C THR A 152 -22.72 -2.25 9.36
N ALA A 153 -23.14 -1.75 8.21
CA ALA A 153 -23.64 -0.38 8.07
C ALA A 153 -24.85 -0.12 8.99
N GLN A 154 -25.81 -1.04 9.01
CA GLN A 154 -26.94 -0.97 9.93
C GLN A 154 -26.48 -1.01 11.41
N HIS A 155 -25.51 -1.87 11.74
CA HIS A 155 -24.99 -1.99 13.10
C HIS A 155 -24.34 -0.70 13.59
N PHE A 156 -23.52 -0.04 12.75
CA PHE A 156 -22.81 1.20 13.10
C PHE A 156 -23.62 2.46 12.85
N GLY A 157 -24.80 2.38 12.24
CA GLY A 157 -25.59 3.55 11.82
C GLY A 157 -24.90 4.37 10.73
N MET A 158 -24.20 3.68 9.82
CA MET A 158 -23.48 4.23 8.68
C MET A 158 -24.15 3.84 7.36
N GLU A 159 -23.72 4.46 6.26
CA GLU A 159 -24.15 4.06 4.91
C GLU A 159 -23.21 2.99 4.35
N PRO A 160 -23.71 1.99 3.61
CA PRO A 160 -22.87 1.06 2.88
C PRO A 160 -22.41 1.69 1.55
N HIS A 161 -21.13 1.53 1.21
CA HIS A 161 -20.52 2.14 0.04
C HIS A 161 -20.12 1.14 -1.06
N GLY A 162 -20.64 -0.11 -1.00
CA GLY A 162 -20.39 -1.10 -2.05
C GLY A 162 -19.07 -1.85 -1.89
N ASN A 163 -18.76 -2.28 -0.68
CA ASN A 163 -17.54 -3.03 -0.36
C ASN A 163 -17.75 -4.55 -0.21
N ALA A 164 -19.00 -5.04 -0.19
CA ALA A 164 -19.30 -6.44 0.04
C ALA A 164 -19.12 -7.27 -1.24
N ARG A 165 -18.03 -8.05 -1.33
CA ARG A 165 -17.70 -8.86 -2.52
C ARG A 165 -17.25 -10.26 -2.15
N GLY A 166 -17.73 -11.27 -2.90
CA GLY A 166 -17.22 -12.63 -2.89
C GLY A 166 -15.96 -12.77 -3.75
N TYR A 167 -15.10 -13.72 -3.44
CA TYR A 167 -13.99 -14.09 -4.33
C TYR A 167 -14.50 -14.88 -5.55
N ALA A 168 -15.41 -15.82 -5.31
CA ALA A 168 -16.15 -16.54 -6.34
C ALA A 168 -17.65 -16.28 -6.20
N TYR A 169 -18.41 -16.53 -7.27
CA TYR A 169 -19.86 -16.30 -7.30
C TYR A 169 -20.65 -17.10 -6.25
N SER A 170 -20.05 -18.15 -5.71
CA SER A 170 -20.65 -19.03 -4.69
C SER A 170 -20.30 -18.62 -3.26
N ASP A 171 -19.39 -17.66 -3.10
CA ASP A 171 -18.91 -17.26 -1.79
C ASP A 171 -19.83 -16.23 -1.13
N GLU A 172 -19.87 -16.24 0.19
CA GLU A 172 -20.49 -15.18 0.96
C GLU A 172 -19.75 -13.85 0.69
N PRO A 173 -20.47 -12.76 0.35
CA PRO A 173 -19.85 -11.45 0.22
C PRO A 173 -19.16 -11.01 1.51
N LEU A 174 -17.91 -10.63 1.41
CA LEU A 174 -17.12 -10.09 2.53
C LEU A 174 -16.78 -8.63 2.24
N ILE A 175 -16.59 -7.85 3.30
CA ILE A 175 -16.10 -6.48 3.17
C ILE A 175 -14.68 -6.51 2.61
N ARG A 176 -14.45 -5.80 1.50
CA ARG A 176 -13.16 -5.75 0.80
C ARG A 176 -12.84 -4.35 0.32
N MET A 177 -11.59 -3.97 0.45
CA MET A 177 -11.04 -2.78 -0.17
C MET A 177 -11.19 -2.83 -1.69
N ARG A 178 -11.26 -1.66 -2.31
CA ARG A 178 -11.33 -1.48 -3.77
C ARG A 178 -10.08 -0.75 -4.26
N ASN A 179 -10.09 0.56 -4.24
CA ASN A 179 -8.96 1.39 -4.64
C ASN A 179 -8.59 2.31 -3.47
N THR A 180 -7.90 1.71 -2.50
CA THR A 180 -7.57 2.39 -1.24
C THR A 180 -6.28 3.18 -1.41
N ALA A 181 -6.30 4.46 -1.03
CA ALA A 181 -5.16 5.34 -1.19
C ALA A 181 -5.04 6.36 -0.06
N ILE A 182 -3.80 6.67 0.31
CA ILE A 182 -3.45 7.91 1.01
C ILE A 182 -3.34 9.00 -0.04
N LEU A 183 -4.03 10.13 0.15
CA LEU A 183 -4.02 11.21 -0.82
C LEU A 183 -2.66 11.91 -0.86
N PRO A 184 -2.23 12.43 -2.03
CA PRO A 184 -0.95 13.11 -2.15
C PRO A 184 -0.91 14.41 -1.35
N GLY A 185 0.28 14.77 -0.86
CA GLY A 185 0.57 16.03 -0.20
C GLY A 185 1.15 17.06 -1.17
N LYS A 186 2.20 17.75 -0.74
CA LYS A 186 2.83 18.85 -1.50
C LYS A 186 4.36 18.74 -1.58
N ASP A 187 4.95 17.82 -0.81
CA ASP A 187 6.39 17.72 -0.70
C ASP A 187 6.98 17.07 -1.96
N LYS A 188 8.21 17.39 -2.25
CA LYS A 188 8.96 16.73 -3.31
C LYS A 188 9.83 15.63 -2.72
N LEU A 189 9.99 14.52 -3.45
CA LEU A 189 10.80 13.39 -3.01
C LEU A 189 12.22 13.83 -2.64
N GLU A 190 12.79 14.76 -3.40
CA GLU A 190 14.13 15.28 -3.16
C GLU A 190 14.22 16.01 -1.81
N ASP A 191 13.18 16.78 -1.44
CA ASP A 191 13.12 17.49 -0.17
C ASP A 191 12.93 16.51 1.00
N MET A 192 12.11 15.48 0.82
CA MET A 192 11.93 14.40 1.81
C MET A 192 13.25 13.68 2.08
N ILE A 193 14.01 13.33 1.04
CA ILE A 193 15.33 12.71 1.18
C ILE A 193 16.31 13.69 1.86
N ALA A 194 16.29 14.97 1.46
CA ALA A 194 17.17 15.99 2.00
C ALA A 194 16.94 16.27 3.50
N ALA A 195 15.74 16.00 4.00
CA ALA A 195 15.38 16.18 5.41
C ALA A 195 15.95 15.08 6.34
N ILE A 196 16.46 13.97 5.82
CA ILE A 196 16.92 12.82 6.59
C ILE A 196 18.45 12.77 6.67
N ASP A 197 18.98 12.79 7.88
CA ASP A 197 20.43 12.67 8.14
C ASP A 197 20.92 11.22 8.06
N ASP A 198 20.22 10.29 8.69
CA ASP A 198 20.53 8.85 8.74
C ASP A 198 19.25 8.02 8.67
N GLY A 199 18.95 7.47 7.52
CA GLY A 199 17.72 6.70 7.29
C GLY A 199 17.75 5.90 6.01
N TYR A 200 16.57 5.62 5.49
CA TYR A 200 16.42 4.79 4.30
C TYR A 200 15.29 5.30 3.39
N TYR A 201 15.48 5.10 2.09
CA TYR A 201 14.43 5.20 1.09
C TYR A 201 14.09 3.80 0.58
N PHE A 202 12.91 3.30 0.88
CA PHE A 202 12.43 1.98 0.47
C PHE A 202 11.56 2.09 -0.78
N THR A 203 11.91 1.33 -1.82
CA THR A 203 11.29 1.46 -3.15
C THR A 203 10.43 0.27 -3.56
N GLN A 204 10.75 -0.94 -3.12
CA GLN A 204 10.04 -2.15 -3.49
C GLN A 204 9.83 -3.08 -2.30
N THR A 205 8.70 -3.78 -2.31
CA THR A 205 8.34 -4.83 -1.34
C THR A 205 7.93 -6.09 -2.08
N ASN A 206 8.11 -7.24 -1.45
CA ASN A 206 7.67 -8.54 -1.98
C ASN A 206 6.51 -9.14 -1.20
N ASN A 207 6.25 -8.68 0.00
CA ASN A 207 5.16 -9.15 0.84
C ASN A 207 4.83 -8.15 1.95
N GLY A 208 3.64 -8.31 2.52
CA GLY A 208 3.20 -7.58 3.71
C GLY A 208 2.18 -8.40 4.46
N GLN A 209 2.13 -8.20 5.74
CA GLN A 209 1.09 -8.73 6.61
C GLN A 209 0.82 -7.76 7.75
N ALA A 210 -0.43 -7.72 8.18
CA ALA A 210 -0.82 -7.02 9.39
C ALA A 210 -1.87 -7.85 10.13
N ASP A 211 -2.01 -7.60 11.41
CA ASP A 211 -3.06 -8.22 12.25
C ASP A 211 -4.15 -7.21 12.66
N THR A 212 -5.14 -7.67 13.37
CA THR A 212 -6.25 -6.85 13.83
C THR A 212 -5.85 -5.83 14.91
N THR A 213 -4.69 -5.98 15.55
CA THR A 213 -4.14 -5.00 16.49
C THR A 213 -3.48 -3.82 15.79
N GLY A 214 -3.31 -3.92 14.47
CA GLY A 214 -2.60 -2.94 13.64
C GLY A 214 -1.08 -3.11 13.64
N GLU A 215 -0.56 -4.20 14.22
CA GLU A 215 0.84 -4.57 14.04
C GLU A 215 1.05 -5.03 12.59
N PHE A 216 2.09 -4.51 11.96
CA PHE A 216 2.44 -4.86 10.58
C PHE A 216 3.91 -5.25 10.44
N MET A 217 4.17 -6.03 9.40
CA MET A 217 5.50 -6.40 8.96
C MET A 217 5.54 -6.45 7.43
N PHE A 218 6.49 -5.73 6.81
CA PHE A 218 6.71 -5.73 5.36
C PHE A 218 8.13 -6.15 5.04
N GLY A 219 8.27 -7.07 4.09
CA GLY A 219 9.56 -7.40 3.50
C GLY A 219 9.95 -6.31 2.49
N ILE A 220 11.09 -5.70 2.67
CA ILE A 220 11.66 -4.70 1.75
C ILE A 220 12.64 -5.41 0.82
N MET A 221 12.31 -5.38 -0.45
CA MET A 221 13.12 -6.02 -1.49
C MET A 221 14.19 -5.08 -2.05
N MET A 222 13.90 -3.79 -2.14
CA MET A 222 14.83 -2.79 -2.69
C MET A 222 14.70 -1.45 -1.97
N GLY A 223 15.81 -0.77 -1.83
CA GLY A 223 15.89 0.58 -1.27
C GLY A 223 17.32 1.09 -1.22
N TYR A 224 17.50 2.23 -0.62
CA TYR A 224 18.79 2.94 -0.53
C TYR A 224 18.99 3.50 0.88
N GLU A 225 20.25 3.55 1.33
CA GLU A 225 20.61 4.37 2.47
C GLU A 225 20.35 5.86 2.16
N ILE A 226 19.93 6.60 3.18
CA ILE A 226 20.00 8.07 3.16
C ILE A 226 21.04 8.50 4.16
N LYS A 227 22.02 9.29 3.72
CA LYS A 227 23.09 9.84 4.55
C LYS A 227 23.27 11.32 4.24
N ASN A 228 23.13 12.17 5.25
CA ASN A 228 23.26 13.63 5.14
C ASN A 228 22.40 14.19 3.98
N GLY A 229 21.14 13.78 3.91
CA GLY A 229 20.19 14.25 2.88
C GLY A 229 20.43 13.74 1.47
N LYS A 230 21.17 12.64 1.28
CA LYS A 230 21.49 12.08 -0.04
C LYS A 230 21.31 10.58 -0.08
N LEU A 231 20.90 10.07 -1.23
CA LEU A 231 20.86 8.63 -1.49
C LEU A 231 22.29 8.07 -1.51
N GLY A 232 22.47 7.00 -0.76
CA GLY A 232 23.71 6.25 -0.65
C GLY A 232 23.67 4.93 -1.40
N ARG A 233 24.23 3.89 -0.78
CA ARG A 233 24.28 2.54 -1.36
C ARG A 233 22.89 1.91 -1.38
N ALA A 234 22.67 1.01 -2.33
CA ALA A 234 21.53 0.11 -2.32
C ALA A 234 21.57 -0.76 -1.04
N ILE A 235 20.39 -1.15 -0.57
CA ILE A 235 20.28 -2.09 0.54
C ILE A 235 19.91 -3.48 0.04
N ARG A 236 20.26 -4.49 0.81
CA ARG A 236 19.77 -5.86 0.67
C ARG A 236 18.42 -6.02 1.34
N ASP A 237 17.82 -7.21 1.20
CA ASP A 237 16.54 -7.53 1.81
C ASP A 237 16.55 -7.19 3.31
N THR A 238 15.48 -6.56 3.74
CA THR A 238 15.25 -6.21 5.13
C THR A 238 13.77 -6.27 5.45
N THR A 239 13.42 -6.05 6.69
CA THR A 239 12.04 -6.02 7.14
C THR A 239 11.78 -4.74 7.93
N ILE A 240 10.66 -4.10 7.67
CA ILE A 240 10.12 -3.04 8.53
C ILE A 240 8.90 -3.58 9.28
N SER A 241 8.75 -3.17 10.53
CA SER A 241 7.58 -3.51 11.35
C SER A 241 7.19 -2.34 12.23
N GLY A 242 5.96 -2.33 12.67
CA GLY A 242 5.44 -1.29 13.55
C GLY A 242 3.96 -1.48 13.85
N VAL A 243 3.36 -0.44 14.43
CA VAL A 243 1.93 -0.34 14.68
C VAL A 243 1.36 0.78 13.80
N ALA A 244 0.38 0.46 12.96
CA ALA A 244 -0.12 1.32 11.90
C ALA A 244 -0.47 2.74 12.35
N PHE A 245 -1.36 2.89 13.32
CA PHE A 245 -1.77 4.22 13.78
C PHE A 245 -0.65 4.98 14.49
N GLN A 246 0.30 4.28 15.14
CA GLN A 246 1.47 4.95 15.70
C GLN A 246 2.39 5.47 14.60
N LEU A 247 2.63 4.67 13.56
CA LEU A 247 3.42 5.11 12.40
C LEU A 247 2.76 6.29 11.69
N LEU A 248 1.46 6.25 11.42
CA LEU A 248 0.77 7.35 10.77
C LEU A 248 0.81 8.66 11.58
N GLN A 249 0.99 8.60 12.90
CA GLN A 249 1.19 9.78 13.76
C GLN A 249 2.60 10.35 13.71
N THR A 250 3.54 9.68 13.05
CA THR A 250 4.91 10.16 12.85
C THR A 250 5.17 10.72 11.45
N VAL A 251 4.18 10.65 10.55
CA VAL A 251 4.33 11.18 9.19
C VAL A 251 4.40 12.70 9.24
N ASP A 252 5.50 13.26 8.78
CA ASP A 252 5.77 14.70 8.78
C ASP A 252 5.89 15.29 7.36
N MET A 253 6.03 14.44 6.33
CA MET A 253 6.08 14.85 4.94
C MET A 253 5.25 13.88 4.08
N LEU A 254 4.61 14.40 3.03
CA LEU A 254 3.79 13.62 2.11
C LEU A 254 3.97 14.16 0.68
N SER A 255 4.44 13.29 -0.23
CA SER A 255 4.77 13.71 -1.60
C SER A 255 3.53 14.11 -2.41
N ASP A 256 3.76 14.92 -3.44
CA ASP A 256 2.76 15.28 -4.44
C ASP A 256 2.62 14.22 -5.56
N ASP A 257 3.40 13.15 -5.50
CA ASP A 257 3.35 12.02 -6.43
C ASP A 257 2.38 10.94 -5.95
N MET A 258 1.57 10.42 -6.86
CA MET A 258 0.60 9.36 -6.60
C MET A 258 0.64 8.32 -7.70
N VAL A 259 0.86 7.07 -7.32
CA VAL A 259 0.93 5.93 -8.25
C VAL A 259 -0.11 4.89 -7.84
N TRP A 260 -0.89 4.42 -8.81
CA TRP A 260 -1.77 3.28 -8.64
C TRP A 260 -1.06 1.97 -8.98
N SER A 261 -1.12 1.00 -8.07
CA SER A 261 -0.58 -0.34 -8.27
C SER A 261 -1.68 -1.38 -8.14
N CYS A 262 -1.73 -2.31 -9.07
CA CYS A 262 -2.68 -3.42 -9.11
C CYS A 262 -1.97 -4.79 -9.04
N SER A 263 -0.85 -4.88 -8.39
CA SER A 263 -0.11 -6.13 -8.25
C SER A 263 -0.30 -6.73 -6.85
N GLY A 264 -1.07 -7.78 -6.75
CA GLY A 264 -1.23 -8.50 -5.48
C GLY A 264 -2.58 -9.18 -5.35
N THR A 265 -2.66 -10.13 -4.45
CA THR A 265 -3.89 -10.83 -4.09
C THR A 265 -4.12 -10.70 -2.60
N CYS A 266 -5.24 -10.07 -2.22
CA CYS A 266 -5.66 -10.00 -0.83
C CYS A 266 -6.33 -11.32 -0.44
N GLY A 267 -5.76 -12.03 0.54
CA GLY A 267 -6.16 -13.37 0.98
C GLY A 267 -7.19 -13.42 2.10
N LYS A 268 -8.09 -12.43 2.23
CA LYS A 268 -9.13 -12.47 3.27
C LYS A 268 -10.04 -13.69 3.11
N LYS A 269 -10.02 -14.61 4.08
CA LYS A 269 -10.79 -15.89 4.12
C LYS A 269 -10.65 -16.73 2.83
N GLN A 270 -9.44 -16.99 2.37
CA GLN A 270 -9.17 -18.04 1.38
C GLN A 270 -8.93 -19.36 2.03
#